data_0028ada9e9ef7c1f90a325d5b131b569
#
_entry.id   0028ada9e9ef7c1f90a325d5b131b569
#
_cell.length_a   1.000
_cell.length_b   1.000
_cell.length_c   1.000
_cell.angle_alpha   90.00
_cell.angle_beta   90.00
_cell.angle_gamma   90.00
#
_symmetry.space_group_name_H-M   'P 1'
#
loop_
_entity.id
_entity.type
_entity.pdbx_description
1 polymer ?
#
loop_
_entity_poly.entity_id
_entity_poly.type
_entity_poly.pdbx_seq_one_letter_code
_entity_poly.pdbx_strand_id
1 'polypeptide(L)'
;RRSVLLLFLFPCLVAALLYLACYLLVAFGHGESMEVSILELANPLFINALPYTMGVVLIWFLIAFWANTSIIKAATGAKPLDRRENKRVYNLVENLCMANGMKAPKINIIDDDSLNAFASGINDRTYTVTLSKGIIQKLNDEELEAVIAHELTHIRNRDVRLLIVSIVFVGIFSMLTQITLYTITHTR
;
A
#
# COMPACT_ATOMS: atom_id res chain seq x y z
N ARG A 1 -13.42 1.86 -10.95
CA ARG A 1 -12.96 2.96 -11.82
C ARG A 1 -11.79 3.75 -11.18
N ARG A 2 -11.89 4.20 -9.90
CA ARG A 2 -10.82 4.97 -9.22
C ARG A 2 -9.50 4.20 -9.11
N SER A 3 -9.54 2.93 -8.73
CA SER A 3 -8.32 2.08 -8.60
C SER A 3 -7.62 1.85 -9.95
N VAL A 4 -8.38 1.75 -11.05
CA VAL A 4 -7.82 1.59 -12.40
C VAL A 4 -7.13 2.87 -12.85
N LEU A 5 -7.72 4.02 -12.55
CA LEU A 5 -7.13 5.32 -12.87
C LEU A 5 -5.78 5.52 -12.16
N LEU A 6 -5.72 5.16 -10.88
CA LEU A 6 -4.46 5.22 -10.12
C LEU A 6 -3.39 4.28 -10.67
N LEU A 7 -3.77 3.07 -11.13
CA LEU A 7 -2.86 2.13 -11.76
C LEU A 7 -2.18 2.67 -13.02
N PHE A 8 -2.87 3.54 -13.78
CA PHE A 8 -2.29 4.20 -14.96
C PHE A 8 -1.55 5.49 -14.61
N LEU A 9 -2.06 6.26 -13.66
CA LEU A 9 -1.45 7.53 -13.25
C LEU A 9 -0.04 7.35 -12.67
N PHE A 10 0.19 6.24 -12.01
CA PHE A 10 1.46 5.99 -11.32
C PHE A 10 2.65 5.76 -12.25
N PRO A 11 2.62 4.85 -13.23
CA PRO A 11 3.70 4.73 -14.17
C PRO A 11 4.02 6.06 -14.86
N CYS A 12 3.00 6.88 -15.17
CA CYS A 12 3.18 8.21 -15.73
C CYS A 12 3.91 9.15 -14.76
N LEU A 13 3.55 9.13 -13.48
CA LEU A 13 4.22 9.93 -12.46
C LEU A 13 5.68 9.51 -12.30
N VAL A 14 5.96 8.19 -12.24
CA VAL A 14 7.33 7.68 -12.15
C VAL A 14 8.15 8.08 -13.36
N ALA A 15 7.59 7.97 -14.56
CA ALA A 15 8.26 8.40 -15.78
C ALA A 15 8.56 9.91 -15.78
N ALA A 16 7.62 10.74 -15.32
CA ALA A 16 7.82 12.18 -15.19
C ALA A 16 8.93 12.53 -14.19
N LEU A 17 8.97 11.85 -13.05
CA LEU A 17 10.01 12.04 -12.04
C LEU A 17 11.38 11.56 -12.54
N LEU A 18 11.43 10.43 -13.26
CA LEU A 18 12.65 9.94 -13.89
C LEU A 18 13.17 10.97 -14.91
N TYR A 19 12.28 11.52 -15.76
CA TYR A 19 12.66 12.54 -16.72
C TYR A 19 13.22 13.79 -16.03
N LEU A 20 12.53 14.26 -14.98
CA LEU A 20 13.01 15.39 -14.19
C LEU A 20 14.38 15.11 -13.57
N ALA A 21 14.59 13.90 -13.03
CA ALA A 21 15.90 13.51 -12.48
C ALA A 21 17.00 13.50 -13.54
N CYS A 22 16.75 12.94 -14.72
CA CYS A 22 17.70 12.96 -15.85
C CYS A 22 18.02 14.40 -16.27
N TYR A 23 17.01 15.25 -16.37
CA TYR A 23 17.20 16.67 -16.71
C TYR A 23 18.06 17.40 -15.67
N LEU A 24 17.76 17.21 -14.39
CA LEU A 24 18.53 17.85 -13.30
C LEU A 24 19.97 17.33 -13.23
N LEU A 25 20.20 16.03 -13.42
CA LEU A 25 21.54 15.44 -13.46
C LEU A 25 22.40 16.05 -14.58
N VAL A 26 21.82 16.24 -15.77
CA VAL A 26 22.50 16.88 -16.88
C VAL A 26 22.74 18.39 -16.58
N ALA A 27 21.70 19.08 -16.08
CA ALA A 27 21.80 20.52 -15.81
C ALA A 27 22.82 20.87 -14.72
N PHE A 28 22.92 20.05 -13.66
CA PHE A 28 23.88 20.26 -12.56
C PHE A 28 25.24 19.60 -12.78
N GLY A 29 25.29 18.53 -13.62
CA GLY A 29 26.53 17.80 -13.90
C GLY A 29 27.43 18.45 -14.95
N HIS A 30 26.87 19.33 -15.80
CA HIS A 30 27.59 19.99 -16.87
C HIS A 30 27.60 21.50 -16.58
N GLY A 31 28.78 22.04 -16.31
CA GLY A 31 28.96 23.48 -16.11
C GLY A 31 28.70 24.30 -17.40
N GLU A 32 28.77 25.64 -17.30
CA GLU A 32 28.37 26.63 -18.31
C GLU A 32 29.02 26.54 -19.71
N SER A 33 29.80 25.52 -20.02
CA SER A 33 30.63 25.42 -21.24
C SER A 33 30.09 24.51 -22.36
N MET A 34 28.77 24.21 -22.38
CA MET A 34 28.23 23.27 -23.39
C MET A 34 27.57 23.97 -24.58
N GLU A 35 28.04 23.64 -25.78
CA GLU A 35 27.37 23.96 -27.06
C GLU A 35 26.11 23.06 -27.31
N VAL A 36 25.91 21.98 -26.50
CA VAL A 36 24.85 21.00 -26.67
C VAL A 36 23.69 21.30 -25.71
N SER A 37 22.48 21.27 -26.22
CA SER A 37 21.26 21.48 -25.38
C SER A 37 21.12 20.42 -24.30
N ILE A 38 20.75 20.84 -23.07
CA ILE A 38 20.46 19.94 -21.93
C ILE A 38 19.46 18.85 -22.34
N LEU A 39 18.48 19.18 -23.18
CA LEU A 39 17.46 18.24 -23.66
C LEU A 39 18.04 17.14 -24.56
N GLU A 40 19.04 17.45 -25.38
CA GLU A 40 19.69 16.48 -26.26
C GLU A 40 20.47 15.41 -25.49
N LEU A 41 20.96 15.75 -24.30
CA LEU A 41 21.65 14.79 -23.43
C LEU A 41 20.68 14.09 -22.46
N ALA A 42 19.66 14.77 -21.96
CA ALA A 42 18.69 14.19 -21.04
C ALA A 42 17.77 13.16 -21.70
N ASN A 43 17.37 13.39 -22.96
CA ASN A 43 16.46 12.49 -23.67
C ASN A 43 17.02 11.06 -23.85
N PRO A 44 18.23 10.83 -24.37
CA PRO A 44 18.77 9.48 -24.49
C PRO A 44 19.01 8.82 -23.13
N LEU A 45 19.39 9.59 -22.10
CA LEU A 45 19.54 9.09 -20.74
C LEU A 45 18.20 8.58 -20.20
N PHE A 46 17.13 9.35 -20.37
CA PHE A 46 15.77 8.96 -19.99
C PHE A 46 15.29 7.72 -20.75
N ILE A 47 15.42 7.70 -22.08
CA ILE A 47 14.97 6.58 -22.92
C ILE A 47 15.68 5.28 -22.52
N ASN A 48 16.98 5.34 -22.23
CA ASN A 48 17.74 4.18 -21.78
C ASN A 48 17.38 3.73 -20.37
N ALA A 49 17.12 4.66 -19.44
CA ALA A 49 16.79 4.35 -18.05
C ALA A 49 15.33 3.89 -17.86
N LEU A 50 14.41 4.34 -18.71
CA LEU A 50 12.97 4.09 -18.59
C LEU A 50 12.60 2.59 -18.50
N PRO A 51 13.07 1.68 -19.38
CA PRO A 51 12.69 0.27 -19.33
C PRO A 51 13.18 -0.40 -18.04
N TYR A 52 14.36 -0.07 -17.54
CA TYR A 52 14.88 -0.61 -16.27
C TYR A 52 14.07 -0.13 -15.08
N THR A 53 13.75 1.16 -15.04
CA THR A 53 12.93 1.75 -13.99
C THR A 53 11.53 1.15 -13.98
N MET A 54 10.89 1.00 -15.14
CA MET A 54 9.58 0.36 -15.24
C MET A 54 9.62 -1.12 -14.84
N GLY A 55 10.70 -1.84 -15.19
CA GLY A 55 10.92 -3.23 -14.74
C GLY A 55 11.00 -3.34 -13.22
N VAL A 56 11.79 -2.49 -12.58
CA VAL A 56 11.91 -2.44 -11.11
C VAL A 56 10.57 -2.12 -10.46
N VAL A 57 9.85 -1.12 -10.96
CA VAL A 57 8.52 -0.73 -10.47
C VAL A 57 7.52 -1.89 -10.59
N LEU A 58 7.53 -2.59 -11.73
CA LEU A 58 6.65 -3.75 -11.95
C LEU A 58 6.96 -4.89 -10.96
N ILE A 59 8.24 -5.23 -10.80
CA ILE A 59 8.68 -6.27 -9.86
C ILE A 59 8.27 -5.90 -8.43
N TRP A 60 8.52 -4.66 -8.03
CA TRP A 60 8.12 -4.17 -6.72
C TRP A 60 6.59 -4.22 -6.50
N PHE A 61 5.82 -3.82 -7.52
CA PHE A 61 4.36 -3.91 -7.48
C PHE A 61 3.88 -5.35 -7.32
N LEU A 62 4.49 -6.31 -8.03
CA LEU A 62 4.18 -7.72 -7.90
C LEU A 62 4.50 -8.25 -6.50
N ILE A 63 5.68 -7.93 -5.97
CA ILE A 63 6.08 -8.31 -4.60
C ILE A 63 5.08 -7.72 -3.59
N ALA A 64 4.78 -6.44 -3.67
CA ALA A 64 3.86 -5.78 -2.76
C ALA A 64 2.44 -6.34 -2.87
N PHE A 65 1.98 -6.67 -4.07
CA PHE A 65 0.69 -7.30 -4.30
C PHE A 65 0.58 -8.68 -3.65
N TRP A 66 1.60 -9.53 -3.84
CA TRP A 66 1.62 -10.89 -3.29
C TRP A 66 1.93 -10.93 -1.79
N ALA A 67 2.84 -10.09 -1.32
CA ALA A 67 3.31 -10.09 0.06
C ALA A 67 2.46 -9.25 1.04
N ASN A 68 1.54 -8.44 0.54
CA ASN A 68 0.77 -7.46 1.32
C ASN A 68 0.17 -8.02 2.62
N THR A 69 -0.58 -9.14 2.55
CA THR A 69 -1.19 -9.72 3.76
C THR A 69 -0.13 -10.22 4.75
N SER A 70 0.99 -10.73 4.25
CA SER A 70 2.09 -11.23 5.08
C SER A 70 2.88 -10.06 5.70
N ILE A 71 3.08 -8.98 4.96
CA ILE A 71 3.74 -7.76 5.46
C ILE A 71 2.91 -7.14 6.58
N ILE A 72 1.59 -6.99 6.40
CA ILE A 72 0.69 -6.46 7.43
C ILE A 72 0.72 -7.34 8.68
N LYS A 73 0.64 -8.66 8.53
CA LYS A 73 0.75 -9.59 9.66
C LYS A 73 2.08 -9.46 10.42
N ALA A 74 3.18 -9.38 9.68
CA ALA A 74 4.52 -9.22 10.28
C ALA A 74 4.66 -7.88 11.02
N ALA A 75 4.15 -6.80 10.42
CA ALA A 75 4.22 -5.45 10.99
C ALA A 75 3.33 -5.27 12.22
N THR A 76 2.18 -5.95 12.27
CA THR A 76 1.19 -5.78 13.35
C THR A 76 1.23 -6.90 14.40
N GLY A 77 1.95 -7.98 14.16
CA GLY A 77 1.91 -9.16 15.01
C GLY A 77 0.55 -9.88 15.01
N ALA A 78 -0.31 -9.60 14.02
CA ALA A 78 -1.65 -10.13 13.94
C ALA A 78 -1.65 -11.67 13.80
N LYS A 79 -2.44 -12.34 14.64
CA LYS A 79 -2.62 -13.79 14.64
C LYS A 79 -4.05 -14.13 14.19
N PRO A 80 -4.26 -15.25 13.48
CA PRO A 80 -5.61 -15.71 13.22
C PRO A 80 -6.35 -15.94 14.53
N LEU A 81 -7.57 -15.45 14.63
CA LEU A 81 -8.46 -15.74 15.74
C LEU A 81 -9.19 -17.07 15.45
N ASP A 82 -9.22 -17.98 16.41
CA ASP A 82 -10.04 -19.19 16.31
C ASP A 82 -11.47 -18.90 16.78
N ARG A 83 -12.47 -19.49 16.10
CA ARG A 83 -13.88 -19.36 16.49
C ARG A 83 -14.14 -19.86 17.92
N ARG A 84 -13.37 -20.83 18.37
CA ARG A 84 -13.49 -21.39 19.72
C ARG A 84 -12.97 -20.43 20.79
N GLU A 85 -12.00 -19.59 20.43
CA GLU A 85 -11.40 -18.63 21.35
C GLU A 85 -12.34 -17.42 21.59
N ASN A 86 -13.03 -16.97 20.54
CA ASN A 86 -13.95 -15.82 20.68
C ASN A 86 -15.19 -15.96 19.77
N LYS A 87 -16.19 -16.67 20.30
CA LYS A 87 -17.49 -16.84 19.61
C LYS A 87 -18.24 -15.53 19.39
N ARG A 88 -18.07 -14.58 20.32
CA ARG A 88 -18.72 -13.26 20.26
C ARG A 88 -18.33 -12.51 18.99
N VAL A 89 -17.04 -12.34 18.75
CA VAL A 89 -16.53 -11.65 17.55
C VAL A 89 -16.95 -12.36 16.27
N TYR A 90 -16.86 -13.68 16.24
CA TYR A 90 -17.27 -14.46 15.07
C TYR A 90 -18.74 -14.29 14.74
N ASN A 91 -19.62 -14.34 15.75
CA ASN A 91 -21.07 -14.18 15.55
C ASN A 91 -21.41 -12.77 15.03
N LEU A 92 -20.78 -11.71 15.57
CA LEU A 92 -20.97 -10.35 15.08
C LEU A 92 -20.56 -10.21 13.61
N VAL A 93 -19.39 -10.70 13.25
CA VAL A 93 -18.90 -10.64 11.84
C VAL A 93 -19.80 -11.45 10.91
N GLU A 94 -20.17 -12.68 11.28
CA GLU A 94 -21.02 -13.55 10.46
C GLU A 94 -22.42 -12.96 10.27
N ASN A 95 -23.04 -12.44 11.32
CA ASN A 95 -24.36 -11.82 11.27
C ASN A 95 -24.36 -10.60 10.34
N LEU A 96 -23.37 -9.73 10.48
CA LEU A 96 -23.21 -8.56 9.61
C LEU A 96 -22.97 -8.96 8.15
N CYS A 97 -22.15 -9.99 7.92
CA CYS A 97 -21.90 -10.47 6.57
C CYS A 97 -23.14 -11.10 5.93
N MET A 98 -23.92 -11.89 6.68
CA MET A 98 -25.19 -12.45 6.22
C MET A 98 -26.21 -11.36 5.90
N ALA A 99 -26.36 -10.37 6.78
CA ALA A 99 -27.27 -9.26 6.57
C ALA A 99 -26.93 -8.43 5.31
N ASN A 100 -25.66 -8.36 4.95
CA ASN A 100 -25.16 -7.60 3.79
C ASN A 100 -24.90 -8.45 2.53
N GLY A 101 -25.20 -9.74 2.54
CA GLY A 101 -24.91 -10.65 1.42
C GLY A 101 -23.43 -10.77 1.07
N MET A 102 -22.56 -10.63 2.07
CA MET A 102 -21.10 -10.67 1.92
C MET A 102 -20.54 -12.01 2.40
N LYS A 103 -19.45 -12.46 1.75
CA LYS A 103 -18.67 -13.55 2.30
C LYS A 103 -17.89 -13.07 3.53
N ALA A 104 -17.96 -13.84 4.63
CA ALA A 104 -17.21 -13.51 5.84
C ALA A 104 -15.71 -13.50 5.58
N PRO A 105 -15.00 -12.41 5.93
CA PRO A 105 -13.54 -12.32 5.85
C PRO A 105 -12.90 -13.19 6.93
N LYS A 106 -11.58 -13.36 6.83
CA LYS A 106 -10.80 -13.93 7.92
C LYS A 106 -10.75 -12.94 9.08
N ILE A 107 -10.70 -13.46 10.31
CA ILE A 107 -10.61 -12.63 11.50
C ILE A 107 -9.24 -12.83 12.12
N ASN A 108 -8.54 -11.74 12.38
CA ASN A 108 -7.28 -11.73 13.10
C ASN A 108 -7.39 -10.92 14.38
N ILE A 109 -6.50 -11.21 15.32
CA ILE A 109 -6.36 -10.48 16.58
C ILE A 109 -4.93 -9.99 16.74
N ILE A 110 -4.78 -8.78 17.29
CA ILE A 110 -3.50 -8.20 17.73
C ILE A 110 -3.51 -8.17 19.26
N ASP A 111 -2.40 -8.59 19.86
CA ASP A 111 -2.17 -8.54 21.29
C ASP A 111 -1.74 -7.12 21.69
N ASP A 112 -2.72 -6.20 21.68
CA ASP A 112 -2.53 -4.79 21.97
C ASP A 112 -3.78 -4.27 22.70
N ASP A 113 -3.58 -3.47 23.73
CA ASP A 113 -4.65 -2.87 24.57
C ASP A 113 -5.26 -1.60 23.97
N SER A 114 -4.76 -1.12 22.83
CA SER A 114 -5.31 0.02 22.10
C SER A 114 -6.70 -0.30 21.53
N LEU A 115 -7.47 0.75 21.25
CA LEU A 115 -8.75 0.64 20.52
C LEU A 115 -8.47 0.71 19.01
N ASN A 116 -8.09 -0.42 18.41
CA ASN A 116 -7.73 -0.45 17.01
C ASN A 116 -8.43 -1.58 16.25
N ALA A 117 -8.91 -1.26 15.04
CA ALA A 117 -9.47 -2.20 14.10
C ALA A 117 -9.10 -1.77 12.67
N PHE A 118 -8.90 -2.71 11.77
CA PHE A 118 -8.71 -2.41 10.36
C PHE A 118 -9.03 -3.60 9.47
N ALA A 119 -9.43 -3.29 8.23
CA ALA A 119 -9.58 -4.26 7.17
C ALA A 119 -8.33 -4.34 6.30
N SER A 120 -8.01 -5.53 5.81
CA SER A 120 -6.91 -5.79 4.89
C SER A 120 -7.27 -6.83 3.84
N GLY A 121 -6.41 -6.98 2.82
CA GLY A 121 -6.61 -7.95 1.74
C GLY A 121 -7.05 -7.31 0.43
N ILE A 122 -7.02 -8.09 -0.65
CA ILE A 122 -7.22 -7.60 -2.02
C ILE A 122 -8.44 -8.25 -2.69
N ASN A 123 -8.83 -9.42 -2.25
CA ASN A 123 -9.91 -10.22 -2.83
C ASN A 123 -10.62 -11.05 -1.75
N ASP A 124 -11.73 -11.69 -2.12
CA ASP A 124 -12.59 -12.46 -1.20
C ASP A 124 -11.88 -13.63 -0.50
N ARG A 125 -10.70 -14.06 -0.98
CA ARG A 125 -9.89 -15.11 -0.34
C ARG A 125 -8.90 -14.56 0.68
N THR A 126 -8.55 -13.28 0.54
CA THR A 126 -7.52 -12.60 1.34
C THR A 126 -8.07 -11.53 2.26
N TYR A 127 -9.35 -11.13 2.11
CA TYR A 127 -9.95 -10.15 3.01
C TYR A 127 -9.89 -10.62 4.46
N THR A 128 -9.47 -9.73 5.33
CA THR A 128 -9.28 -9.97 6.76
C THR A 128 -9.72 -8.74 7.53
N VAL A 129 -10.46 -8.94 8.60
CA VAL A 129 -10.73 -7.92 9.63
C VAL A 129 -9.82 -8.24 10.81
N THR A 130 -9.05 -7.26 11.23
CA THR A 130 -8.11 -7.37 12.35
C THR A 130 -8.58 -6.47 13.47
N LEU A 131 -8.68 -7.02 14.68
CA LEU A 131 -9.12 -6.35 15.89
C LEU A 131 -8.03 -6.45 16.95
N SER A 132 -7.82 -5.40 17.74
CA SER A 132 -6.97 -5.46 18.92
C SER A 132 -7.69 -6.13 20.09
N LYS A 133 -6.96 -6.68 21.05
CA LYS A 133 -7.55 -7.18 22.30
C LYS A 133 -8.31 -6.08 23.04
N GLY A 134 -7.73 -4.87 23.09
CA GLY A 134 -8.32 -3.74 23.77
C GLY A 134 -9.71 -3.39 23.27
N ILE A 135 -9.94 -3.37 21.92
CA ILE A 135 -11.25 -3.03 21.37
C ILE A 135 -12.27 -4.12 21.68
N ILE A 136 -11.88 -5.40 21.64
CA ILE A 136 -12.76 -6.53 21.94
C ILE A 136 -13.19 -6.53 23.42
N GLN A 137 -12.30 -6.13 24.33
CA GLN A 137 -12.56 -6.15 25.77
C GLN A 137 -13.29 -4.91 26.27
N LYS A 138 -13.03 -3.74 25.68
CA LYS A 138 -13.57 -2.46 26.17
C LYS A 138 -14.92 -2.10 25.57
N LEU A 139 -15.22 -2.57 24.35
CA LEU A 139 -16.49 -2.25 23.69
C LEU A 139 -17.57 -3.29 24.03
N ASN A 140 -18.79 -2.82 24.19
CA ASN A 140 -19.98 -3.68 24.25
C ASN A 140 -20.30 -4.24 22.84
N ASP A 141 -21.36 -5.06 22.72
CA ASP A 141 -21.71 -5.73 21.47
C ASP A 141 -22.11 -4.75 20.37
N GLU A 142 -22.90 -3.74 20.71
CA GLU A 142 -23.41 -2.74 19.76
C GLU A 142 -22.27 -1.85 19.24
N GLU A 143 -21.38 -1.43 20.13
CA GLU A 143 -20.21 -0.62 19.77
C GLU A 143 -19.23 -1.41 18.91
N LEU A 144 -18.95 -2.67 19.26
CA LEU A 144 -18.06 -3.54 18.50
C LEU A 144 -18.65 -3.88 17.14
N GLU A 145 -19.97 -4.12 17.08
CA GLU A 145 -20.69 -4.35 15.83
C GLU A 145 -20.58 -3.15 14.90
N ALA A 146 -20.73 -1.93 15.42
CA ALA A 146 -20.59 -0.70 14.64
C ALA A 146 -19.17 -0.56 14.03
N VAL A 147 -18.12 -0.85 14.81
CA VAL A 147 -16.74 -0.85 14.32
C VAL A 147 -16.54 -1.91 13.24
N ILE A 148 -16.99 -3.15 13.47
CA ILE A 148 -16.89 -4.23 12.50
C ILE A 148 -17.63 -3.87 11.20
N ALA A 149 -18.85 -3.31 11.31
CA ALA A 149 -19.63 -2.86 10.16
C ALA A 149 -18.90 -1.79 9.34
N HIS A 150 -18.21 -0.87 10.02
CA HIS A 150 -17.36 0.13 9.38
C HIS A 150 -16.24 -0.54 8.54
N GLU A 151 -15.50 -1.48 9.13
CA GLU A 151 -14.43 -2.21 8.44
C GLU A 151 -14.95 -3.07 7.27
N LEU A 152 -16.09 -3.73 7.45
CA LEU A 152 -16.74 -4.49 6.38
C LEU A 152 -17.18 -3.60 5.22
N THR A 153 -17.56 -2.34 5.49
CA THR A 153 -17.90 -1.36 4.46
C THR A 153 -16.68 -1.04 3.58
N HIS A 154 -15.49 -0.92 4.16
CA HIS A 154 -14.26 -0.74 3.40
C HIS A 154 -13.94 -1.95 2.50
N ILE A 155 -14.17 -3.17 2.97
CA ILE A 155 -14.05 -4.38 2.16
C ILE A 155 -15.05 -4.36 1.00
N ARG A 156 -16.32 -4.07 1.27
CA ARG A 156 -17.40 -4.01 0.28
C ARG A 156 -17.13 -2.97 -0.81
N ASN A 157 -16.66 -1.80 -0.41
CA ASN A 157 -16.31 -0.70 -1.32
C ASN A 157 -14.98 -0.92 -2.05
N ARG A 158 -14.21 -1.96 -1.67
CA ARG A 158 -12.87 -2.25 -2.19
C ARG A 158 -11.86 -1.14 -1.91
N ASP A 159 -12.09 -0.30 -0.89
CA ASP A 159 -11.22 0.80 -0.52
C ASP A 159 -9.88 0.30 0.02
N VAL A 160 -9.87 -0.87 0.64
CA VAL A 160 -8.66 -1.56 1.11
C VAL A 160 -7.63 -1.74 0.00
N ARG A 161 -8.05 -1.96 -1.24
CA ARG A 161 -7.16 -2.03 -2.40
C ARG A 161 -6.47 -0.70 -2.69
N LEU A 162 -7.19 0.41 -2.51
CA LEU A 162 -6.64 1.76 -2.69
C LEU A 162 -5.55 2.05 -1.67
N LEU A 163 -5.79 1.70 -0.41
CA LEU A 163 -4.82 1.88 0.67
C LEU A 163 -3.52 1.14 0.36
N ILE A 164 -3.60 -0.11 -0.08
CA ILE A 164 -2.43 -0.93 -0.43
C ILE A 164 -1.67 -0.32 -1.60
N VAL A 165 -2.38 0.07 -2.64
CA VAL A 165 -1.79 0.76 -3.78
C VAL A 165 -1.07 2.03 -3.29
N SER A 166 -1.70 2.82 -2.43
CA SER A 166 -1.11 4.05 -1.88
C SER A 166 0.16 3.80 -1.05
N ILE A 167 0.19 2.73 -0.22
CA ILE A 167 1.37 2.37 0.58
C ILE A 167 2.54 1.97 -0.33
N VAL A 168 2.26 1.21 -1.38
CA VAL A 168 3.27 0.84 -2.39
C VAL A 168 3.85 2.09 -3.05
N PHE A 169 3.01 3.06 -3.38
CA PHE A 169 3.43 4.34 -3.96
C PHE A 169 4.33 5.14 -3.03
N VAL A 170 3.91 5.33 -1.80
CA VAL A 170 4.70 6.07 -0.80
C VAL A 170 6.05 5.38 -0.58
N GLY A 171 6.09 4.04 -0.55
CA GLY A 171 7.32 3.28 -0.42
C GLY A 171 8.28 3.50 -1.59
N ILE A 172 7.80 3.43 -2.83
CA ILE A 172 8.62 3.67 -4.03
C ILE A 172 9.12 5.12 -4.07
N PHE A 173 8.24 6.08 -3.80
CA PHE A 173 8.61 7.49 -3.77
C PHE A 173 9.67 7.79 -2.71
N SER A 174 9.53 7.24 -1.51
CA SER A 174 10.51 7.34 -0.44
C SER A 174 11.86 6.76 -0.84
N MET A 175 11.87 5.58 -1.47
CA MET A 175 13.09 4.93 -1.96
C MET A 175 13.78 5.75 -3.05
N LEU A 176 13.05 6.27 -4.02
CA LEU A 176 13.60 7.12 -5.07
C LEU A 176 14.21 8.40 -4.50
N THR A 177 13.52 9.03 -3.55
CA THR A 177 14.02 10.23 -2.88
C THR A 177 15.32 9.94 -2.11
N GLN A 178 15.40 8.81 -1.40
CA GLN A 178 16.61 8.42 -0.67
C GLN A 178 17.78 8.15 -1.61
N ILE A 179 17.57 7.44 -2.72
CA ILE A 179 18.61 7.19 -3.72
C ILE A 179 19.10 8.49 -4.32
N THR A 180 18.19 9.41 -4.68
CA THR A 180 18.55 10.71 -5.27
C THR A 180 19.37 11.55 -4.28
N LEU A 181 18.95 11.63 -3.03
CA LEU A 181 19.67 12.35 -1.98
C LEU A 181 21.04 11.73 -1.72
N TYR A 182 21.13 10.39 -1.66
CA TYR A 182 22.39 9.69 -1.49
C TYR A 182 23.37 9.99 -2.63
N THR A 183 22.88 9.96 -3.88
CA THR A 183 23.70 10.26 -5.06
C THR A 183 24.23 11.70 -5.02
N ILE A 184 23.38 12.69 -4.70
CA ILE A 184 23.76 14.10 -4.63
C ILE A 184 24.78 14.35 -3.49
N THR A 185 24.66 13.65 -2.37
CA THR A 185 25.55 13.87 -1.20
C THR A 185 26.90 13.14 -1.33
N HIS A 186 27.02 12.08 -2.14
CA HIS A 186 28.22 11.27 -2.27
C HIS A 186 28.97 11.48 -3.61
N THR A 187 28.46 12.33 -4.51
CA THR A 187 29.10 12.66 -5.79
C THR A 187 29.87 14.00 -5.73
N ARG A 188 30.11 14.53 -4.53
CA ARG A 188 30.99 15.70 -4.30
C ARG A 188 32.36 15.29 -3.82
#